data_4cce93f7671571a508371191ab0a831c
#
_entry.id   4cce93f7671571a508371191ab0a831c
#
_cell.length_a   1.000
_cell.length_b   1.000
_cell.length_c   1.000
_cell.angle_alpha   90.00
_cell.angle_beta   90.00
_cell.angle_gamma   90.00
#
_symmetry.space_group_name_H-M   'P 1'
#
loop_
_entity.id
_entity.type
_entity.pdbx_description
1 polymer ?
#
loop_
_entity_poly.entity_id
_entity_poly.type
_entity_poly.pdbx_seq_one_letter_code
_entity_poly.pdbx_strand_id
1 'polypeptide(L)'
;MFKKFLSTFMIAGVVSSFATGLYAGDAPTNKKKLTPQGKYLTPKEAYEMKTKEGDKVLFVDVRTPEELYFVGYPTVVDKNIPLAYIDYSKFKKNKKGEVVKFASKKNEKFMEQFEATVKEKNLDKNAPIIVMCRSGKRAAKAAKMLDKAGYKNVYNLDQGFEGDKDKNKHRTVNGWKNANLPYTYKVNDKVFILH
;
A
#
# COMPACT_ATOMS: atom_id res chain seq x y z
N MET A 1 -34.76 28.39 -48.50
CA MET A 1 -34.45 28.83 -47.12
C MET A 1 -34.28 27.62 -46.23
N PHE A 2 -33.05 27.10 -46.07
CA PHE A 2 -32.76 25.95 -45.18
C PHE A 2 -32.14 26.47 -43.88
N LYS A 3 -32.86 26.36 -42.77
CA LYS A 3 -32.36 26.66 -41.43
C LYS A 3 -31.54 25.45 -40.94
N LYS A 4 -30.22 25.62 -40.78
CA LYS A 4 -29.34 24.65 -40.11
C LYS A 4 -29.55 24.76 -38.60
N PHE A 5 -30.04 23.70 -37.96
CA PHE A 5 -30.01 23.55 -36.51
C PHE A 5 -28.61 23.09 -36.10
N LEU A 6 -27.87 23.94 -35.40
CA LEU A 6 -26.66 23.57 -34.70
C LEU A 6 -27.06 22.97 -33.34
N SER A 7 -26.89 21.65 -33.19
CA SER A 7 -27.06 20.99 -31.91
C SER A 7 -25.74 21.10 -31.13
N THR A 8 -25.71 21.93 -30.09
CA THR A 8 -24.60 22.06 -29.17
C THR A 8 -24.68 20.87 -28.16
N PHE A 9 -23.83 19.88 -28.34
CA PHE A 9 -23.63 18.83 -27.33
C PHE A 9 -22.87 19.42 -26.14
N MET A 10 -23.57 19.71 -25.04
CA MET A 10 -22.95 19.95 -23.73
C MET A 10 -22.46 18.62 -23.16
N ILE A 11 -21.15 18.41 -23.19
CA ILE A 11 -20.50 17.33 -22.40
C ILE A 11 -20.47 17.81 -20.96
N ALA A 12 -21.42 17.34 -20.16
CA ALA A 12 -21.38 17.51 -18.72
C ALA A 12 -20.25 16.63 -18.17
N GLY A 13 -19.08 17.23 -17.93
CA GLY A 13 -17.99 16.61 -17.22
C GLY A 13 -18.44 16.29 -15.80
N VAL A 14 -18.67 15.02 -15.47
CA VAL A 14 -18.87 14.57 -14.10
C VAL A 14 -17.54 14.72 -13.37
N VAL A 15 -17.35 15.84 -12.70
CA VAL A 15 -16.26 16.01 -11.72
C VAL A 15 -16.64 15.17 -10.51
N SER A 16 -16.15 13.92 -10.48
CA SER A 16 -16.21 13.06 -9.29
C SER A 16 -15.33 13.70 -8.21
N SER A 17 -15.92 14.51 -7.36
CA SER A 17 -15.27 15.03 -6.16
C SER A 17 -15.07 13.84 -5.21
N PHE A 18 -13.84 13.34 -5.13
CA PHE A 18 -13.44 12.39 -4.11
C PHE A 18 -13.63 13.05 -2.74
N ALA A 19 -14.49 12.49 -1.92
CA ALA A 19 -14.64 12.89 -0.52
C ALA A 19 -13.40 12.44 0.28
N THR A 20 -12.25 13.07 0.03
CA THR A 20 -10.96 12.75 0.67
C THR A 20 -10.89 13.12 2.15
N GLY A 21 -11.93 13.73 2.70
CA GLY A 21 -12.00 14.16 4.10
C GLY A 21 -12.47 13.10 5.10
N LEU A 22 -12.94 11.93 4.64
CA LEU A 22 -13.53 10.90 5.55
C LEU A 22 -12.51 9.92 6.11
N TYR A 23 -11.30 9.82 5.55
CA TYR A 23 -10.29 8.86 5.95
C TYR A 23 -8.99 9.58 6.32
N ALA A 24 -8.85 9.92 7.59
CA ALA A 24 -7.64 10.55 8.11
C ALA A 24 -7.35 9.99 9.51
N GLY A 25 -6.58 8.91 9.55
CA GLY A 25 -6.01 8.43 10.80
C GLY A 25 -4.97 9.42 11.35
N ASP A 26 -4.80 9.40 12.67
CA ASP A 26 -3.80 10.24 13.34
C ASP A 26 -2.38 9.96 12.86
N ALA A 27 -1.54 10.99 12.85
CA ALA A 27 -0.14 10.83 12.52
C ALA A 27 0.57 9.93 13.54
N PRO A 28 1.31 8.90 13.10
CA PRO A 28 1.98 7.99 14.02
C PRO A 28 3.08 8.70 14.81
N THR A 29 3.20 8.40 16.10
CA THR A 29 4.26 8.93 16.97
C THR A 29 5.67 8.49 16.55
N ASN A 30 5.78 7.35 15.89
CA ASN A 30 7.05 6.84 15.37
C ASN A 30 7.47 7.58 14.10
N LYS A 31 8.45 8.48 14.21
CA LYS A 31 8.99 9.29 13.10
C LYS A 31 9.37 8.48 11.84
N LYS A 32 9.71 7.19 11.99
CA LYS A 32 10.04 6.31 10.85
C LYS A 32 8.81 5.88 10.02
N LYS A 33 7.61 6.14 10.51
CA LYS A 33 6.35 5.88 9.82
C LYS A 33 5.77 7.14 9.15
N LEU A 34 6.34 8.33 9.38
CA LEU A 34 5.88 9.59 8.80
C LEU A 34 6.14 9.65 7.29
N THR A 35 5.19 10.21 6.58
CA THR A 35 5.19 10.36 5.11
C THR A 35 5.04 11.83 4.72
N PRO A 36 5.55 12.26 3.54
CA PRO A 36 5.37 13.63 3.04
C PRO A 36 3.90 13.99 2.83
N GLN A 37 3.08 13.01 2.45
CA GLN A 37 1.65 13.22 2.20
C GLN A 37 0.85 13.48 3.48
N GLY A 38 1.38 13.13 4.66
CA GLY A 38 0.70 13.28 5.95
C GLY A 38 -0.60 12.47 6.07
N LYS A 39 -0.77 11.43 5.23
CA LYS A 39 -1.98 10.60 5.18
C LYS A 39 -1.73 9.23 5.78
N TYR A 40 -2.54 8.86 6.76
CA TYR A 40 -2.41 7.61 7.51
C TYR A 40 -3.76 6.93 7.62
N LEU A 41 -3.75 5.60 7.72
CA LEU A 41 -4.93 4.79 7.94
C LEU A 41 -4.64 3.72 8.99
N THR A 42 -5.61 3.51 9.87
CA THR A 42 -5.72 2.28 10.64
C THR A 42 -6.15 1.12 9.74
N PRO A 43 -5.97 -0.15 10.13
CA PRO A 43 -6.46 -1.28 9.36
C PRO A 43 -7.96 -1.24 9.05
N LYS A 44 -8.80 -0.79 10.01
CA LYS A 44 -10.25 -0.67 9.82
C LYS A 44 -10.59 0.38 8.76
N GLU A 45 -10.02 1.58 8.86
CA GLU A 45 -10.23 2.64 7.87
C GLU A 45 -9.76 2.23 6.47
N ALA A 46 -8.63 1.51 6.38
CA ALA A 46 -8.12 1.00 5.10
C ALA A 46 -9.08 -0.05 4.50
N TYR A 47 -9.62 -0.94 5.32
CA TYR A 47 -10.62 -1.92 4.89
C TYR A 47 -11.91 -1.25 4.43
N GLU A 48 -12.44 -0.32 5.20
CA GLU A 48 -13.65 0.44 4.88
C GLU A 48 -13.46 1.25 3.58
N MET A 49 -12.34 1.97 3.45
CA MET A 49 -12.01 2.73 2.25
C MET A 49 -11.97 1.82 1.02
N LYS A 50 -11.24 0.70 1.09
CA LYS A 50 -11.09 -0.21 -0.05
C LYS A 50 -12.40 -0.91 -0.40
N THR A 51 -13.20 -1.33 0.58
CA THR A 51 -14.48 -2.00 0.32
C THR A 51 -15.54 -1.05 -0.24
N LYS A 52 -15.55 0.20 0.22
CA LYS A 52 -16.50 1.23 -0.24
C LYS A 52 -16.16 1.75 -1.64
N GLU A 53 -14.89 2.08 -1.88
CA GLU A 53 -14.44 2.73 -3.11
C GLU A 53 -14.02 1.73 -4.21
N GLY A 54 -13.83 0.46 -3.86
CA GLY A 54 -13.51 -0.61 -4.81
C GLY A 54 -12.26 -0.35 -5.64
N ASP A 55 -12.41 -0.46 -6.97
CA ASP A 55 -11.31 -0.29 -7.92
C ASP A 55 -10.83 1.16 -8.10
N LYS A 56 -11.51 2.14 -7.49
CA LYS A 56 -11.05 3.54 -7.45
C LYS A 56 -9.87 3.74 -6.52
N VAL A 57 -9.60 2.79 -5.62
CA VAL A 57 -8.50 2.79 -4.65
C VAL A 57 -7.54 1.66 -4.97
N LEU A 58 -6.26 1.96 -5.11
CA LEU A 58 -5.21 0.94 -5.26
C LEU A 58 -4.66 0.56 -3.88
N PHE A 59 -4.74 -0.72 -3.52
CA PHE A 59 -4.17 -1.24 -2.27
C PHE A 59 -2.95 -2.13 -2.56
N VAL A 60 -1.75 -1.64 -2.21
CA VAL A 60 -0.47 -2.30 -2.46
C VAL A 60 0.17 -2.81 -1.17
N ASP A 61 0.52 -4.10 -1.15
CA ASP A 61 1.37 -4.68 -0.11
C ASP A 61 2.83 -4.70 -0.56
N VAL A 62 3.72 -4.01 0.17
CA VAL A 62 5.15 -3.88 -0.16
C VAL A 62 6.03 -4.86 0.62
N ARG A 63 5.44 -5.89 1.23
CA ARG A 63 6.16 -6.99 1.86
C ARG A 63 6.73 -7.93 0.81
N THR A 64 7.62 -8.84 1.24
CA THR A 64 8.12 -9.89 0.35
C THR A 64 7.04 -10.94 0.07
N PRO A 65 7.07 -11.65 -1.07
CA PRO A 65 6.11 -12.71 -1.36
C PRO A 65 6.03 -13.78 -0.27
N GLU A 66 7.18 -14.11 0.35
CA GLU A 66 7.25 -15.09 1.44
C GLU A 66 6.47 -14.60 2.68
N GLU A 67 6.51 -13.30 2.99
CA GLU A 67 5.71 -12.75 4.08
C GLU A 67 4.21 -12.94 3.81
N LEU A 68 3.75 -12.78 2.57
CA LEU A 68 2.35 -13.01 2.21
C LEU A 68 2.00 -14.50 2.29
N TYR A 69 2.86 -15.34 1.77
CA TYR A 69 2.65 -16.79 1.73
C TYR A 69 2.59 -17.41 3.13
N PHE A 70 3.56 -17.09 4.01
CA PHE A 70 3.67 -17.70 5.33
C PHE A 70 2.89 -16.98 6.44
N VAL A 71 2.63 -15.68 6.30
CA VAL A 71 1.97 -14.89 7.35
C VAL A 71 0.55 -14.49 6.96
N GLY A 72 0.21 -14.57 5.66
CA GLY A 72 -1.07 -14.15 5.10
C GLY A 72 -1.07 -12.69 4.65
N TYR A 73 -2.16 -12.27 3.99
CA TYR A 73 -2.37 -10.92 3.50
C TYR A 73 -3.86 -10.57 3.42
N PRO A 74 -4.25 -9.27 3.48
CA PRO A 74 -5.65 -8.86 3.38
C PRO A 74 -6.30 -9.34 2.08
N THR A 75 -7.53 -9.83 2.16
CA THR A 75 -8.29 -10.28 0.98
C THR A 75 -8.57 -9.18 -0.04
N VAL A 76 -8.44 -7.92 0.38
CA VAL A 76 -8.73 -6.72 -0.43
C VAL A 76 -7.48 -6.07 -1.02
N VAL A 77 -6.29 -6.69 -0.89
CA VAL A 77 -5.07 -6.23 -1.56
C VAL A 77 -5.17 -6.46 -3.06
N ASP A 78 -4.85 -5.44 -3.85
CA ASP A 78 -4.83 -5.54 -5.31
C ASP A 78 -3.54 -6.15 -5.85
N LYS A 79 -2.40 -5.74 -5.28
CA LYS A 79 -1.09 -6.19 -5.79
C LYS A 79 -0.04 -6.26 -4.69
N ASN A 80 0.79 -7.29 -4.73
CA ASN A 80 2.03 -7.35 -3.98
C ASN A 80 3.18 -6.82 -4.84
N ILE A 81 3.75 -5.69 -4.43
CA ILE A 81 4.91 -5.07 -5.08
C ILE A 81 6.00 -4.91 -4.02
N PRO A 82 6.90 -5.88 -3.86
CA PRO A 82 7.89 -5.85 -2.80
C PRO A 82 8.83 -4.65 -2.91
N LEU A 83 9.03 -3.92 -1.81
CA LEU A 83 10.05 -2.86 -1.77
C LEU A 83 11.48 -3.42 -1.80
N ALA A 84 11.63 -4.65 -1.32
CA ALA A 84 12.87 -5.41 -1.32
C ALA A 84 12.55 -6.90 -1.19
N TYR A 85 13.44 -7.74 -1.71
CA TYR A 85 13.42 -9.20 -1.57
C TYR A 85 14.37 -9.69 -0.49
N ILE A 86 14.19 -10.92 -0.03
CA ILE A 86 15.17 -11.59 0.83
C ILE A 86 16.36 -11.99 -0.03
N ASP A 87 17.56 -11.67 0.44
CA ASP A 87 18.81 -12.13 -0.17
C ASP A 87 19.33 -13.33 0.63
N TYR A 88 19.03 -14.53 0.14
CA TYR A 88 19.44 -15.78 0.79
C TYR A 88 20.94 -16.08 0.67
N SER A 89 21.68 -15.33 -0.16
CA SER A 89 23.11 -15.50 -0.31
C SER A 89 23.92 -14.81 0.78
N LYS A 90 23.30 -13.95 1.59
CA LYS A 90 23.99 -13.10 2.57
C LYS A 90 23.23 -12.99 3.89
N PHE A 91 23.98 -12.93 4.96
CA PHE A 91 23.47 -12.62 6.30
C PHE A 91 23.66 -11.13 6.64
N LYS A 92 22.66 -10.58 7.30
CA LYS A 92 22.81 -9.29 7.98
C LYS A 92 23.25 -9.51 9.42
N LYS A 93 24.34 -8.81 9.80
CA LYS A 93 24.88 -8.83 11.17
C LYS A 93 24.44 -7.56 11.93
N ASN A 94 24.36 -7.67 13.25
CA ASN A 94 24.17 -6.53 14.14
C ASN A 94 25.53 -5.83 14.42
N LYS A 95 25.53 -4.80 15.29
CA LYS A 95 26.74 -4.04 15.63
C LYS A 95 27.83 -4.89 16.37
N LYS A 96 27.43 -6.03 16.95
CA LYS A 96 28.32 -6.98 17.63
C LYS A 96 28.87 -8.07 16.69
N GLY A 97 28.52 -8.03 15.39
CA GLY A 97 28.94 -9.04 14.43
C GLY A 97 28.06 -10.30 14.39
N GLU A 98 27.04 -10.41 15.25
CA GLU A 98 26.14 -11.56 15.31
C GLU A 98 25.16 -11.56 14.14
N VAL A 99 24.94 -12.74 13.54
CA VAL A 99 23.94 -12.94 12.49
C VAL A 99 22.54 -12.77 13.08
N VAL A 100 21.72 -11.88 12.48
CA VAL A 100 20.38 -11.59 12.97
C VAL A 100 19.27 -11.93 11.98
N LYS A 101 19.57 -12.01 10.69
CA LYS A 101 18.62 -12.39 9.62
C LYS A 101 19.34 -12.50 8.28
N PHE A 102 18.62 -12.97 7.25
CA PHE A 102 19.07 -12.80 5.87
C PHE A 102 19.17 -11.32 5.49
N ALA A 103 20.05 -10.99 4.57
CA ALA A 103 20.12 -9.65 3.98
C ALA A 103 18.87 -9.34 3.15
N SER A 104 18.77 -8.14 2.63
CA SER A 104 17.67 -7.75 1.74
C SER A 104 18.27 -7.11 0.50
N LYS A 105 17.77 -7.50 -0.67
CA LYS A 105 18.08 -6.89 -1.96
C LYS A 105 16.93 -5.96 -2.33
N LYS A 106 17.25 -4.70 -2.66
CA LYS A 106 16.26 -3.72 -3.10
C LYS A 106 15.58 -4.21 -4.39
N ASN A 107 14.29 -3.96 -4.51
CA ASN A 107 13.59 -4.15 -5.78
C ASN A 107 13.83 -2.93 -6.68
N GLU A 108 14.75 -3.04 -7.62
CA GLU A 108 15.08 -1.94 -8.54
C GLU A 108 13.92 -1.63 -9.51
N LYS A 109 13.02 -2.61 -9.73
CA LYS A 109 11.83 -2.45 -10.59
C LYS A 109 10.58 -1.97 -9.82
N PHE A 110 10.70 -1.58 -8.54
CA PHE A 110 9.55 -1.20 -7.73
C PHE A 110 8.66 -0.15 -8.40
N MET A 111 9.24 0.93 -8.91
CA MET A 111 8.48 2.01 -9.56
C MET A 111 7.86 1.57 -10.88
N GLU A 112 8.60 0.82 -11.70
CA GLU A 112 8.10 0.25 -12.95
C GLU A 112 6.87 -0.64 -12.72
N GLN A 113 6.97 -1.58 -11.77
CA GLN A 113 5.86 -2.47 -11.39
C GLN A 113 4.68 -1.72 -10.82
N PHE A 114 4.93 -0.68 -10.04
CA PHE A 114 3.90 0.17 -9.47
C PHE A 114 3.14 0.94 -10.56
N GLU A 115 3.83 1.61 -11.47
CA GLU A 115 3.24 2.38 -12.56
C GLU A 115 2.49 1.47 -13.55
N ALA A 116 3.00 0.28 -13.82
CA ALA A 116 2.30 -0.74 -14.61
C ALA A 116 0.98 -1.15 -13.94
N THR A 117 0.98 -1.31 -12.61
CA THR A 117 -0.23 -1.65 -11.84
C THR A 117 -1.25 -0.52 -11.85
N VAL A 118 -0.82 0.74 -11.71
CA VAL A 118 -1.69 1.92 -11.81
C VAL A 118 -2.38 1.95 -13.17
N LYS A 119 -1.62 1.70 -14.25
CA LYS A 119 -2.14 1.63 -15.62
C LYS A 119 -3.10 0.44 -15.81
N GLU A 120 -2.75 -0.75 -15.32
CA GLU A 120 -3.59 -1.96 -15.34
C GLU A 120 -4.96 -1.71 -14.73
N LYS A 121 -4.99 -0.93 -13.63
CA LYS A 121 -6.20 -0.56 -12.90
C LYS A 121 -6.93 0.66 -13.50
N ASN A 122 -6.48 1.22 -14.61
CA ASN A 122 -7.02 2.46 -15.21
C ASN A 122 -7.09 3.64 -14.21
N LEU A 123 -6.09 3.73 -13.33
CA LEU A 123 -5.96 4.81 -12.35
C LEU A 123 -4.94 5.86 -12.83
N ASP A 124 -4.96 7.02 -12.18
CA ASP A 124 -4.01 8.10 -12.41
C ASP A 124 -3.23 8.47 -11.12
N LYS A 125 -2.41 9.52 -11.22
CA LYS A 125 -1.60 9.99 -10.07
C LYS A 125 -2.41 10.63 -8.94
N ASN A 126 -3.69 10.94 -9.17
CA ASN A 126 -4.59 11.52 -8.18
C ASN A 126 -5.39 10.45 -7.44
N ALA A 127 -5.39 9.21 -7.95
CA ALA A 127 -6.11 8.11 -7.33
C ALA A 127 -5.62 7.86 -5.90
N PRO A 128 -6.51 7.52 -4.97
CA PRO A 128 -6.12 7.13 -3.63
C PRO A 128 -5.34 5.80 -3.65
N ILE A 129 -4.20 5.77 -2.95
CA ILE A 129 -3.31 4.61 -2.89
C ILE A 129 -3.08 4.26 -1.43
N ILE A 130 -3.40 3.04 -1.04
CA ILE A 130 -3.07 2.48 0.27
C ILE A 130 -1.79 1.67 0.12
N VAL A 131 -0.79 1.97 0.95
CA VAL A 131 0.46 1.21 1.00
C VAL A 131 0.61 0.55 2.35
N MET A 132 0.77 -0.77 2.36
CA MET A 132 0.91 -1.57 3.56
C MET A 132 2.25 -2.33 3.58
N CYS A 133 2.75 -2.55 4.79
CA CYS A 133 3.80 -3.52 5.04
C CYS A 133 3.55 -4.23 6.37
N ARG A 134 4.57 -4.80 7.00
CA ARG A 134 4.42 -5.51 8.27
C ARG A 134 3.95 -4.62 9.43
N SER A 135 4.48 -3.36 9.54
CA SER A 135 4.22 -2.44 10.66
C SER A 135 4.45 -0.96 10.28
N GLY A 136 4.11 -0.54 9.07
CA GLY A 136 4.11 0.83 8.59
C GLY A 136 5.45 1.41 8.10
N LYS A 137 6.62 0.91 8.54
CA LYS A 137 7.92 1.55 8.22
C LYS A 137 8.36 1.40 6.77
N ARG A 138 8.18 0.24 6.14
CA ARG A 138 8.49 0.02 4.71
C ARG A 138 7.47 0.75 3.83
N ALA A 139 6.20 0.74 4.24
CA ALA A 139 5.14 1.48 3.57
C ALA A 139 5.43 2.99 3.54
N ALA A 140 5.90 3.57 4.65
CA ALA A 140 6.34 4.96 4.67
C ALA A 140 7.52 5.24 3.72
N LYS A 141 8.44 4.28 3.52
CA LYS A 141 9.52 4.42 2.52
C LYS A 141 8.97 4.40 1.10
N ALA A 142 8.04 3.48 0.81
CA ALA A 142 7.37 3.43 -0.48
C ALA A 142 6.59 4.71 -0.75
N ALA A 143 5.80 5.21 0.23
CA ALA A 143 5.09 6.48 0.11
C ALA A 143 6.01 7.66 -0.23
N LYS A 144 7.22 7.72 0.35
CA LYS A 144 8.23 8.74 0.01
C LYS A 144 8.74 8.62 -1.43
N MET A 145 8.86 7.41 -1.96
CA MET A 145 9.24 7.20 -3.37
C MET A 145 8.11 7.63 -4.30
N LEU A 146 6.88 7.27 -3.96
CA LEU A 146 5.67 7.63 -4.71
C LEU A 146 5.43 9.15 -4.71
N ASP A 147 5.69 9.83 -3.58
CA ASP A 147 5.62 11.30 -3.51
C ASP A 147 6.55 11.98 -4.50
N LYS A 148 7.81 11.51 -4.60
CA LYS A 148 8.79 12.02 -5.57
C LYS A 148 8.37 11.77 -7.03
N ALA A 149 7.61 10.72 -7.28
CA ALA A 149 7.04 10.41 -8.59
C ALA A 149 5.73 11.15 -8.89
N GLY A 150 5.27 12.01 -7.97
CA GLY A 150 4.09 12.86 -8.14
C GLY A 150 2.77 12.29 -7.61
N TYR A 151 2.79 11.13 -6.93
CA TYR A 151 1.60 10.57 -6.28
C TYR A 151 1.36 11.25 -4.94
N LYS A 152 0.39 12.13 -4.85
CA LYS A 152 0.11 12.93 -3.64
C LYS A 152 -1.00 12.36 -2.75
N ASN A 153 -1.74 11.37 -3.24
CA ASN A 153 -2.86 10.78 -2.52
C ASN A 153 -2.51 9.38 -1.99
N VAL A 154 -1.36 9.26 -1.31
CA VAL A 154 -0.83 8.00 -0.77
C VAL A 154 -1.02 7.93 0.73
N TYR A 155 -1.72 6.91 1.19
CA TYR A 155 -2.00 6.60 2.58
C TYR A 155 -1.05 5.51 3.08
N ASN A 156 -0.33 5.78 4.16
CA ASN A 156 0.44 4.76 4.87
C ASN A 156 -0.48 4.03 5.85
N LEU A 157 -0.72 2.72 5.64
CA LEU A 157 -1.30 1.88 6.68
C LEU A 157 -0.23 1.66 7.77
N ASP A 158 -0.18 2.59 8.72
CA ASP A 158 0.94 2.80 9.64
C ASP A 158 1.11 1.67 10.67
N GLN A 159 0.04 0.92 10.96
CA GLN A 159 0.07 -0.28 11.81
C GLN A 159 0.48 -1.52 11.01
N GLY A 160 0.27 -1.53 9.69
CA GLY A 160 0.62 -2.63 8.80
C GLY A 160 -0.19 -3.90 9.03
N PHE A 161 0.32 -5.03 8.52
CA PHE A 161 -0.37 -6.31 8.61
C PHE A 161 -0.28 -6.97 9.98
N GLU A 162 0.95 -7.08 10.53
CA GLU A 162 1.20 -7.74 11.82
C GLU A 162 1.21 -6.80 13.02
N GLY A 163 1.38 -5.50 12.80
CA GLY A 163 1.37 -4.51 13.86
C GLY A 163 2.70 -4.25 14.57
N ASP A 164 2.61 -3.49 15.64
CA ASP A 164 3.72 -3.17 16.52
C ASP A 164 3.94 -4.28 17.57
N LYS A 165 5.14 -4.28 18.15
CA LYS A 165 5.51 -5.27 19.15
C LYS A 165 5.10 -4.81 20.55
N ASP A 166 4.63 -5.75 21.35
CA ASP A 166 4.44 -5.61 22.79
C ASP A 166 5.79 -5.65 23.57
N LYS A 167 5.71 -5.59 24.89
CA LYS A 167 6.87 -5.67 25.79
C LYS A 167 7.66 -7.00 25.67
N ASN A 168 6.98 -8.07 25.27
CA ASN A 168 7.58 -9.40 25.07
C ASN A 168 8.11 -9.59 23.64
N LYS A 169 8.11 -8.54 22.82
CA LYS A 169 8.53 -8.52 21.41
C LYS A 169 7.60 -9.28 20.46
N HIS A 170 6.40 -9.68 20.89
CA HIS A 170 5.36 -10.25 20.04
C HIS A 170 4.57 -9.15 19.33
N ARG A 171 4.00 -9.45 18.16
CA ARG A 171 3.20 -8.50 17.38
C ARG A 171 1.72 -8.64 17.71
N THR A 172 1.30 -8.03 18.80
CA THR A 172 -0.03 -8.17 19.38
C THR A 172 -0.73 -6.83 19.64
N VAL A 173 -0.03 -5.70 19.43
CA VAL A 173 -0.54 -4.38 19.85
C VAL A 173 -1.61 -3.86 18.90
N ASN A 174 -1.40 -3.96 17.59
CA ASN A 174 -2.25 -3.43 16.54
C ASN A 174 -1.97 -4.17 15.21
N GLY A 175 -2.49 -3.65 14.10
CA GLY A 175 -2.28 -4.24 12.77
C GLY A 175 -3.48 -5.02 12.26
N TRP A 176 -3.47 -5.34 10.95
CA TRP A 176 -4.60 -5.96 10.26
C TRP A 176 -5.07 -7.28 10.89
N LYS A 177 -4.13 -8.20 11.18
CA LYS A 177 -4.45 -9.48 11.81
C LYS A 177 -5.08 -9.31 13.20
N ASN A 178 -4.51 -8.44 14.03
CA ASN A 178 -4.98 -8.22 15.39
C ASN A 178 -6.31 -7.44 15.44
N ALA A 179 -6.67 -6.74 14.34
CA ALA A 179 -7.97 -6.12 14.17
C ALA A 179 -9.06 -7.10 13.70
N ASN A 180 -8.73 -8.40 13.56
CA ASN A 180 -9.63 -9.47 13.09
C ASN A 180 -10.28 -9.17 11.72
N LEU A 181 -9.56 -8.46 10.84
CA LEU A 181 -10.04 -8.15 9.49
C LEU A 181 -9.77 -9.32 8.54
N PRO A 182 -10.54 -9.46 7.45
CA PRO A 182 -10.41 -10.58 6.51
C PRO A 182 -9.02 -10.66 5.88
N TYR A 183 -8.40 -11.83 5.94
CA TYR A 183 -7.13 -12.13 5.31
C TYR A 183 -7.06 -13.58 4.83
N THR A 184 -6.09 -13.90 3.99
CA THR A 184 -5.92 -15.21 3.37
C THR A 184 -4.44 -15.59 3.26
N TYR A 185 -4.19 -16.90 3.12
CA TYR A 185 -2.89 -17.49 2.75
C TYR A 185 -2.90 -18.02 1.32
N LYS A 186 -4.07 -18.02 0.64
CA LYS A 186 -4.20 -18.56 -0.70
C LYS A 186 -3.45 -17.70 -1.71
N VAL A 187 -2.61 -18.32 -2.51
CA VAL A 187 -1.93 -17.62 -3.62
C VAL A 187 -2.96 -17.21 -4.66
N ASN A 188 -2.89 -15.95 -5.10
CA ASN A 188 -3.71 -15.37 -6.15
C ASN A 188 -2.77 -14.73 -7.19
N ASP A 189 -2.81 -15.23 -8.42
CA ASP A 189 -1.99 -14.77 -9.55
C ASP A 189 -2.22 -13.30 -9.92
N LYS A 190 -3.40 -12.75 -9.61
CA LYS A 190 -3.68 -11.32 -9.79
C LYS A 190 -2.97 -10.44 -8.76
N VAL A 191 -2.67 -10.97 -7.57
CA VAL A 191 -2.01 -10.26 -6.48
C VAL A 191 -0.50 -10.35 -6.59
N PHE A 192 0.04 -11.54 -6.83
CA PHE A 192 1.48 -11.77 -6.88
C PHE A 192 2.06 -11.45 -8.26
N ILE A 193 3.21 -10.78 -8.28
CA ILE A 193 4.01 -10.61 -9.49
C ILE A 193 5.06 -11.73 -9.52
N LEU A 194 5.01 -12.55 -10.56
CA LEU A 194 6.02 -13.59 -10.78
C LEU A 194 7.32 -12.96 -11.30
N HIS A 195 8.46 -13.55 -10.95
CA HIS A 195 9.82 -13.06 -11.28
C HIS A 195 10.57 -14.06 -12.14
#